data_607c36a11d188b2d9eaf4efed0774643
#
_entry.id   607c36a11d188b2d9eaf4efed0774643
#
_cell.length_a   1.000
_cell.length_b   1.000
_cell.length_c   1.000
_cell.angle_alpha   90.00
_cell.angle_beta   90.00
_cell.angle_gamma   90.00
#
_symmetry.space_group_name_H-M   'P 1'
#
loop_
_entity.id
_entity.type
_entity.pdbx_description
1 polymer ?
#
loop_
_entity_poly.entity_id
_entity_poly.type
_entity_poly.pdbx_seq_one_letter_code
_entity_poly.pdbx_strand_id
1 'polypeptide(L)'
;MKSLKTVNLKGFGKKYQGKVRDFYIVGDKRIIVTTDRISAFDVILGFIPGKGAVLNQLSSFWFEKTRDIVQNHLISVPNSNTSIVKNVKLIPIEMVVRGYISFGFRC
;
A
#
# COMPACT_ATOMS: atom_id res chain seq x y z
N MET A 1 14.43 -15.45 3.50
CA MET A 1 13.80 -14.13 3.75
C MET A 1 12.58 -14.33 4.65
N LYS A 2 12.48 -13.57 5.71
CA LYS A 2 11.31 -13.62 6.59
C LYS A 2 10.17 -12.79 6.02
N SER A 3 8.94 -13.29 6.17
CA SER A 3 7.76 -12.53 5.78
C SER A 3 7.47 -11.39 6.74
N LEU A 4 7.13 -10.22 6.20
CA LEU A 4 6.63 -9.11 6.99
C LEU A 4 5.12 -9.27 7.15
N LYS A 5 4.70 -9.78 8.30
CA LYS A 5 3.28 -10.06 8.57
C LYS A 5 2.53 -8.84 9.06
N THR A 6 3.15 -8.08 9.94
CA THR A 6 2.58 -6.86 10.53
C THR A 6 3.70 -5.99 11.06
N VAL A 7 3.39 -4.74 11.33
CA VAL A 7 4.31 -3.75 11.86
C VAL A 7 3.68 -3.09 13.07
N ASN A 8 4.49 -2.84 14.11
CA ASN A 8 4.06 -2.09 15.28
C ASN A 8 5.08 -1.00 15.55
N LEU A 9 4.77 0.21 15.13
CA LEU A 9 5.62 1.38 15.32
C LEU A 9 5.14 2.17 16.53
N LYS A 10 5.99 2.22 17.57
CA LYS A 10 5.68 2.97 18.77
C LYS A 10 5.91 4.46 18.55
N GLY A 11 5.04 5.30 19.12
CA GLY A 11 5.17 6.75 19.07
C GLY A 11 4.61 7.41 17.82
N PHE A 12 4.01 6.66 16.89
CA PHE A 12 3.41 7.19 15.67
C PHE A 12 1.89 7.30 15.72
N GLY A 13 1.31 7.21 16.90
CA GLY A 13 -0.12 7.31 17.09
C GLY A 13 -0.85 5.99 16.83
N LYS A 14 -2.13 6.09 16.44
CA LYS A 14 -2.98 4.92 16.28
C LYS A 14 -2.66 4.19 14.99
N LYS A 15 -2.51 2.88 15.10
CA LYS A 15 -2.34 1.99 13.95
C LYS A 15 -3.69 1.61 13.35
N TYR A 16 -3.77 1.68 12.03
CA TYR A 16 -4.89 1.19 11.26
C TYR A 16 -4.43 0.02 10.41
N GLN A 17 -5.19 -1.05 10.38
CA GLN A 17 -4.82 -2.25 9.66
C GLN A 17 -5.80 -2.50 8.50
N GLY A 18 -5.27 -2.48 7.26
CA GLY A 18 -6.00 -2.90 6.07
C GLY A 18 -5.80 -4.39 5.78
N LYS A 19 -6.20 -4.84 4.59
CA LYS A 19 -6.05 -6.25 4.20
C LYS A 19 -4.60 -6.68 4.12
N VAL A 20 -3.76 -5.90 3.44
CA VAL A 20 -2.35 -6.22 3.21
C VAL A 20 -1.41 -5.08 3.60
N ARG A 21 -1.94 -3.97 4.09
CA ARG A 21 -1.16 -2.79 4.51
C ARG A 21 -1.58 -2.34 5.88
N ASP A 22 -0.60 -1.85 6.62
CA ASP A 22 -0.84 -1.17 7.89
C ASP A 22 -0.49 0.30 7.70
N PHE A 23 -1.20 1.21 8.34
CA PHE A 23 -0.87 2.62 8.22
C PHE A 23 -1.07 3.38 9.52
N TYR A 24 -0.34 4.49 9.63
CA TYR A 24 -0.41 5.42 10.76
C TYR A 24 -0.67 6.81 10.23
N ILE A 25 -1.51 7.57 10.92
CA ILE A 25 -1.77 8.97 10.58
C ILE A 25 -0.99 9.83 11.56
N VAL A 26 -0.11 10.67 11.03
CA VAL A 26 0.74 11.59 11.82
C VAL A 26 0.57 12.99 11.25
N GLY A 27 -0.24 13.82 11.93
CA GLY A 27 -0.55 15.16 11.43
C GLY A 27 -1.28 15.11 10.09
N ASP A 28 -0.71 15.76 9.09
CA ASP A 28 -1.23 15.79 7.73
C ASP A 28 -0.61 14.72 6.81
N LYS A 29 0.14 13.79 7.40
CA LYS A 29 0.85 12.73 6.68
C LYS A 29 0.33 11.37 7.09
N ARG A 30 0.52 10.39 6.20
CA ARG A 30 0.18 9.01 6.44
C ARG A 30 1.41 8.15 6.16
N ILE A 31 1.74 7.26 7.09
CA ILE A 31 2.82 6.28 6.93
C ILE A 31 2.17 4.96 6.55
N ILE A 32 2.44 4.46 5.35
CA ILE A 32 1.87 3.22 4.85
C ILE A 32 2.96 2.16 4.80
N VAL A 33 2.72 1.03 5.46
CA VAL A 33 3.62 -0.13 5.43
C VAL A 33 2.93 -1.24 4.67
N THR A 34 3.52 -1.66 3.55
CA THR A 34 3.01 -2.75 2.75
C THR A 34 3.59 -4.06 3.27
N THR A 35 2.73 -4.94 3.75
CA THR A 35 3.13 -6.22 4.35
C THR A 35 3.17 -7.33 3.29
N ASP A 36 3.61 -8.51 3.71
CA ASP A 36 3.68 -9.69 2.84
C ASP A 36 2.41 -10.54 2.89
N ARG A 37 1.35 -10.03 3.51
CA ARG A 37 0.06 -10.73 3.56
C ARG A 37 -0.56 -10.86 2.18
N ILE A 38 -1.18 -12.01 1.91
CA ILE A 38 -1.98 -12.24 0.72
C ILE A 38 -3.44 -12.28 1.13
N SER A 39 -4.29 -11.54 0.42
CA SER A 39 -5.73 -11.54 0.64
C SER A 39 -6.45 -11.93 -0.65
N ALA A 40 -7.41 -12.85 -0.54
CA ALA A 40 -8.32 -13.17 -1.63
C ALA A 40 -9.71 -13.42 -1.03
N PHE A 41 -10.75 -12.96 -1.71
CA PHE A 41 -12.15 -13.08 -1.24
C PHE A 41 -12.31 -12.56 0.20
N ASP A 42 -11.63 -11.45 0.52
CA ASP A 42 -11.62 -10.79 1.83
C ASP A 42 -11.06 -11.64 2.98
N VAL A 43 -10.34 -12.72 2.67
CA VAL A 43 -9.69 -13.59 3.65
C VAL A 43 -8.19 -13.53 3.46
N ILE A 44 -7.45 -13.43 4.57
CA ILE A 44 -5.99 -13.51 4.54
C ILE A 44 -5.60 -14.98 4.40
N LEU A 45 -5.00 -15.33 3.26
CA LEU A 45 -4.65 -16.70 2.92
C LEU A 45 -3.27 -17.10 3.41
N GLY A 46 -2.37 -16.15 3.58
CA GLY A 46 -0.99 -16.46 3.97
C GLY A 46 -0.06 -15.27 3.74
N PHE A 47 1.22 -15.58 3.61
CA PHE A 47 2.29 -14.60 3.48
C PHE A 47 3.28 -15.03 2.42
N ILE A 48 3.71 -14.09 1.56
CA ILE A 48 4.79 -14.33 0.60
C ILE A 48 5.96 -13.41 0.96
N PRO A 49 7.12 -13.95 1.36
CA PRO A 49 8.28 -13.13 1.70
C PRO A 49 8.69 -12.21 0.54
N GLY A 50 8.87 -10.93 0.84
CA GLY A 50 9.28 -9.95 -0.16
C GLY A 50 8.16 -9.35 -1.00
N LYS A 51 6.94 -9.87 -0.92
CA LYS A 51 5.80 -9.35 -1.70
C LYS A 51 5.55 -7.88 -1.43
N GLY A 52 5.53 -7.49 -0.14
CA GLY A 52 5.27 -6.09 0.24
C GLY A 52 6.34 -5.15 -0.30
N ALA A 53 7.61 -5.55 -0.21
CA ALA A 53 8.71 -4.75 -0.73
C ALA A 53 8.60 -4.54 -2.24
N VAL A 54 8.30 -5.59 -2.99
CA VAL A 54 8.14 -5.52 -4.45
C VAL A 54 6.99 -4.60 -4.82
N LEU A 55 5.83 -4.77 -4.20
CA LEU A 55 4.65 -3.96 -4.51
C LEU A 55 4.86 -2.48 -4.16
N ASN A 56 5.50 -2.20 -3.02
CA ASN A 56 5.76 -0.83 -2.62
C ASN A 56 6.74 -0.14 -3.56
N GLN A 57 7.80 -0.85 -3.95
CA GLN A 57 8.77 -0.33 -4.90
C GLN A 57 8.17 -0.11 -6.29
N LEU A 58 7.34 -1.02 -6.75
CA LEU A 58 6.64 -0.89 -8.01
C LEU A 58 5.70 0.33 -8.01
N SER A 59 4.96 0.52 -6.93
CA SER A 59 4.11 1.68 -6.76
C SER A 59 4.92 2.99 -6.78
N SER A 60 6.02 3.03 -6.05
CA SER A 60 6.92 4.20 -6.02
C SER A 60 7.49 4.53 -7.39
N PHE A 61 7.89 3.50 -8.14
CA PHE A 61 8.39 3.66 -9.51
C PHE A 61 7.36 4.35 -10.40
N TRP A 62 6.11 3.91 -10.37
CA TRP A 62 5.06 4.48 -11.20
C TRP A 62 4.65 5.88 -10.74
N PHE A 63 4.66 6.16 -9.44
CA PHE A 63 4.42 7.51 -8.94
C PHE A 63 5.49 8.48 -9.45
N GLU A 64 6.75 8.08 -9.47
CA GLU A 64 7.83 8.91 -10.00
C GLU A 64 7.72 9.09 -11.51
N LYS A 65 7.39 8.03 -12.25
CA LYS A 65 7.27 8.08 -13.72
C LYS A 65 6.10 8.94 -14.19
N THR A 66 5.02 9.02 -13.43
CA THR A 66 3.81 9.76 -13.80
C THR A 66 3.70 11.10 -13.11
N ARG A 67 4.73 11.54 -12.39
CA ARG A 67 4.70 12.77 -11.60
C ARG A 67 4.43 14.02 -12.45
N ASP A 68 4.93 14.05 -13.67
CA ASP A 68 4.74 15.13 -14.62
C ASP A 68 3.39 15.06 -15.35
N ILE A 69 2.67 13.96 -15.25
CA ILE A 69 1.35 13.76 -15.85
C ILE A 69 0.25 14.19 -14.88
N VAL A 70 0.32 13.72 -13.63
CA VAL A 70 -0.65 14.02 -12.59
C VAL A 70 0.06 14.07 -11.23
N GLN A 71 -0.37 14.97 -10.38
CA GLN A 71 0.14 15.05 -9.01
C GLN A 71 -0.28 13.82 -8.23
N ASN A 72 0.61 13.33 -7.36
CA ASN A 72 0.32 12.22 -6.46
C ASN A 72 0.64 12.61 -5.01
N HIS A 73 0.26 11.74 -4.08
CA HIS A 73 0.39 12.01 -2.64
C HIS A 73 1.72 11.52 -2.05
N LEU A 74 2.60 10.91 -2.84
CA LEU A 74 3.85 10.36 -2.34
C LEU A 74 4.83 11.46 -1.94
N ILE A 75 5.31 11.40 -0.70
CA ILE A 75 6.33 12.33 -0.18
C ILE A 75 7.71 11.68 -0.22
N SER A 76 7.85 10.50 0.39
CA SER A 76 9.12 9.78 0.45
C SER A 76 8.92 8.29 0.68
N VAL A 77 9.98 7.50 0.42
CA VAL A 77 9.99 6.06 0.63
C VAL A 77 11.21 5.74 1.49
N PRO A 78 11.06 5.73 2.83
CA PRO A 78 12.19 5.53 3.73
C PRO A 78 12.81 4.14 3.66
N ASN A 79 12.03 3.12 3.29
CA ASN A 79 12.55 1.76 3.04
C ASN A 79 11.66 1.04 2.02
N SER A 80 12.03 -0.21 1.68
CA SER A 80 11.37 -0.96 0.61
C SER A 80 9.89 -1.29 0.88
N ASN A 81 9.46 -1.30 2.14
CA ASN A 81 8.09 -1.63 2.53
C ASN A 81 7.26 -0.42 2.94
N THR A 82 7.86 0.75 3.09
CA THR A 82 7.23 1.91 3.73
C THR A 82 7.19 3.10 2.79
N SER A 83 6.03 3.76 2.74
CA SER A 83 5.85 5.02 2.01
C SER A 83 5.27 6.06 2.94
N ILE A 84 5.81 7.28 2.89
CA ILE A 84 5.25 8.43 3.58
C ILE A 84 4.49 9.25 2.55
N VAL A 85 3.21 9.46 2.77
CA VAL A 85 2.31 10.12 1.83
C VAL A 85 1.52 11.22 2.53
N LYS A 86 0.96 12.14 1.75
CA LYS A 86 0.00 13.12 2.27
C LYS A 86 -1.28 12.41 2.69
N ASN A 87 -1.88 12.84 3.79
CA ASN A 87 -3.16 12.29 4.24
C ASN A 87 -4.28 12.95 3.43
N VAL A 88 -4.65 12.31 2.33
CA VAL A 88 -5.66 12.83 1.40
C VAL A 88 -7.03 12.22 1.67
N LYS A 89 -8.08 12.93 1.25
CA LYS A 89 -9.44 12.40 1.32
C LYS A 89 -9.66 11.44 0.17
N LEU A 90 -10.04 10.21 0.49
CA LEU A 90 -10.30 9.17 -0.51
C LEU A 90 -11.64 9.43 -1.20
N ILE A 91 -11.63 9.36 -2.53
CA ILE A 91 -12.87 9.27 -3.30
C ILE A 91 -13.35 7.83 -3.22
N PRO A 92 -14.57 7.56 -2.70
CA PRO A 92 -15.00 6.19 -2.42
C PRO A 92 -15.46 5.45 -3.69
N ILE A 93 -14.61 5.45 -4.71
CA ILE A 93 -14.84 4.77 -5.98
C ILE A 93 -13.55 4.03 -6.33
N GLU A 94 -13.65 2.72 -6.51
CA GLU A 94 -12.52 1.93 -6.95
C GLU A 94 -12.45 1.94 -8.49
N MET A 95 -11.31 2.38 -9.02
CA MET A 95 -11.07 2.44 -10.45
C MET A 95 -10.18 1.27 -10.86
N VAL A 96 -10.70 0.40 -11.72
CA VAL A 96 -9.97 -0.76 -12.19
C VAL A 96 -9.82 -0.69 -13.70
N VAL A 97 -8.57 -0.70 -14.18
CA VAL A 97 -8.25 -0.72 -15.61
C VAL A 97 -7.66 -2.09 -15.93
N ARG A 98 -8.25 -2.76 -16.92
CA ARG A 98 -7.80 -4.08 -17.35
C ARG A 98 -7.47 -4.06 -18.84
N GLY A 99 -6.43 -4.81 -19.21
CA GLY A 99 -6.06 -4.97 -20.63
C GLY A 99 -7.05 -5.80 -21.43
N TYR A 100 -7.80 -6.67 -20.75
CA TYR A 100 -8.78 -7.56 -21.37
C TYR A 100 -10.05 -7.61 -20.54
N ILE A 101 -11.18 -7.97 -21.16
CA ILE A 101 -12.43 -8.18 -20.44
C ILE A 101 -12.27 -9.40 -19.54
N SER A 102 -12.57 -9.22 -18.25
CA SER A 102 -12.51 -10.27 -17.26
C SER A 102 -13.86 -10.38 -16.57
N PHE A 103 -14.39 -11.61 -16.46
CA PHE A 103 -15.67 -11.85 -15.83
C PHE A 103 -15.50 -12.50 -14.45
N GLY A 104 -16.20 -11.94 -13.46
CA GLY A 104 -16.54 -12.64 -12.24
C GLY A 104 -15.48 -12.76 -11.16
N PHE A 105 -14.28 -12.22 -11.31
CA PHE A 105 -13.26 -12.33 -10.27
C PHE A 105 -12.79 -10.97 -9.80
N ARG A 106 -13.01 -10.71 -8.50
CA ARG A 106 -12.39 -9.60 -7.79
C ARG A 106 -11.18 -10.13 -7.05
N CYS A 107 -10.06 -9.51 -7.26
CA CYS A 107 -8.86 -9.80 -6.50
C CYS A 107 -8.67 -8.78 -5.40
#